data_467957f233651ee52516349ec7f06375
#
_entry.id   467957f233651ee52516349ec7f06375
#
_cell.length_a   1.000
_cell.length_b   1.000
_cell.length_c   1.000
_cell.angle_alpha   90.00
_cell.angle_beta   90.00
_cell.angle_gamma   90.00
#
_symmetry.space_group_name_H-M   'P 1'
#
loop_
_entity.id
_entity.type
_entity.pdbx_description
1 polymer ?
#
loop_
_entity_poly.entity_id
_entity_poly.type
_entity_poly.pdbx_seq_one_letter_code
_entity_poly.pdbx_strand_id
1 'polypeptide(L)'
;MGISLSRVINSAIYILFVFIIYLILHRILKIIFRHADAKKANHAEQQKIQTISGMASSILKYAMLILVILVVLANLGVNVTSLIAGLGILTAVLGLAFQDMLKDMIAGISILIEGQFGIGDIVEIDGFKGTVIDVGLKTTEIKNSHNQVKIIANRNIDGLINFSKFPQSPTNHKQS
;
A
#
# COMPACT_ATOMS: atom_id res chain seq x y z
N MET A 1 8.45 -44.46 18.60
CA MET A 1 8.52 -43.80 17.30
C MET A 1 9.41 -42.58 17.47
N GLY A 2 10.73 -42.76 17.22
CA GLY A 2 11.71 -41.71 17.50
C GLY A 2 11.65 -40.60 16.41
N ILE A 3 11.52 -39.35 16.85
CA ILE A 3 11.68 -38.21 15.98
C ILE A 3 13.14 -38.23 15.50
N SER A 4 13.35 -38.41 14.19
CA SER A 4 14.73 -38.44 13.66
C SER A 4 15.41 -37.08 13.88
N LEU A 5 16.66 -37.09 14.34
CA LEU A 5 17.46 -35.87 14.58
C LEU A 5 17.43 -34.93 13.38
N SER A 6 17.43 -35.45 12.16
CA SER A 6 17.31 -34.67 10.92
C SER A 6 16.01 -33.86 10.80
N ARG A 7 14.87 -34.41 11.27
CA ARG A 7 13.61 -33.67 11.30
C ARG A 7 13.65 -32.50 12.27
N VAL A 8 14.23 -32.70 13.45
CA VAL A 8 14.40 -31.62 14.44
C VAL A 8 15.28 -30.50 13.91
N ILE A 9 16.42 -30.87 13.29
CA ILE A 9 17.35 -29.89 12.69
C ILE A 9 16.64 -29.11 11.57
N ASN A 10 15.95 -29.78 10.68
CA ASN A 10 15.23 -29.10 9.58
C ASN A 10 14.15 -28.15 10.10
N SER A 11 13.41 -28.56 11.16
CA SER A 11 12.42 -27.68 11.80
C SER A 11 13.06 -26.43 12.38
N ALA A 12 14.18 -26.61 13.08
CA ALA A 12 14.90 -25.49 13.67
C ALA A 12 15.37 -24.50 12.59
N ILE A 13 15.84 -25.00 11.45
CA ILE A 13 16.24 -24.19 10.30
C ILE A 13 15.05 -23.40 9.74
N TYR A 14 13.89 -24.06 9.52
CA TYR A 14 12.69 -23.38 9.02
C TYR A 14 12.17 -22.31 10.00
N ILE A 15 12.13 -22.61 11.30
CA ILE A 15 11.71 -21.67 12.33
C ILE A 15 12.68 -20.47 12.37
N LEU A 16 13.99 -20.73 12.29
CA LEU A 16 15.00 -19.67 12.24
C LEU A 16 14.83 -18.78 11.01
N PHE A 17 14.59 -19.38 9.84
CA PHE A 17 14.34 -18.64 8.60
C PHE A 17 13.09 -17.76 8.69
N VAL A 18 11.99 -18.31 9.18
CA VAL A 18 10.75 -17.59 9.44
C VAL A 18 10.97 -16.44 10.43
N PHE A 19 11.75 -16.68 11.49
CA PHE A 19 12.09 -15.66 12.49
C PHE A 19 12.95 -14.52 11.90
N ILE A 20 13.89 -14.83 11.03
CA ILE A 20 14.70 -13.82 10.32
C ILE A 20 13.81 -12.94 9.43
N ILE A 21 12.91 -13.56 8.67
CA ILE A 21 11.94 -12.81 7.84
C ILE A 21 11.10 -11.88 8.73
N TYR A 22 10.61 -12.37 9.86
CA TYR A 22 9.87 -11.55 10.82
C TYR A 22 10.67 -10.34 11.28
N LEU A 23 11.93 -10.53 11.69
CA LEU A 23 12.77 -9.43 12.13
C LEU A 23 12.99 -8.38 11.04
N ILE A 24 13.19 -8.82 9.79
CA ILE A 24 13.36 -7.94 8.64
C ILE A 24 12.08 -7.13 8.40
N LEU A 25 10.92 -7.79 8.31
CA LEU A 25 9.64 -7.14 8.08
C LEU A 25 9.27 -6.19 9.23
N HIS A 26 9.50 -6.59 10.46
CA HIS A 26 9.26 -5.76 11.64
C HIS A 26 10.18 -4.51 11.65
N ARG A 27 11.44 -4.65 11.24
CA ARG A 27 12.35 -3.50 11.07
C ARG A 27 11.88 -2.57 9.96
N ILE A 28 11.49 -3.11 8.81
CA ILE A 28 10.98 -2.32 7.68
C ILE A 28 9.74 -1.52 8.11
N LEU A 29 8.76 -2.16 8.76
CA LEU A 29 7.59 -1.47 9.31
C LEU A 29 7.99 -0.35 10.25
N LYS A 30 8.89 -0.61 11.20
CA LYS A 30 9.34 0.39 12.17
C LYS A 30 10.04 1.60 11.49
N ILE A 31 10.81 1.35 10.43
CA ILE A 31 11.49 2.42 9.66
C ILE A 31 10.46 3.28 8.92
N ILE A 32 9.49 2.65 8.22
CA ILE A 32 8.44 3.36 7.48
C ILE A 32 7.64 4.27 8.42
N PHE A 33 7.16 3.74 9.54
CA PHE A 33 6.36 4.51 10.49
C PHE A 33 7.16 5.59 11.22
N ARG A 34 8.45 5.35 11.52
CA ARG A 34 9.32 6.36 12.13
C ARG A 34 9.55 7.56 11.23
N HIS A 35 9.64 7.37 9.91
CA HIS A 35 9.76 8.49 8.96
C HIS A 35 8.45 9.27 8.84
N ALA A 36 7.31 8.62 9.01
CA ALA A 36 6.01 9.29 9.05
C ALA A 36 5.84 10.16 10.32
N ASP A 37 6.33 9.71 11.47
CA ASP A 37 6.30 10.48 12.74
C ASP A 37 7.20 11.73 12.72
N ALA A 38 8.30 11.70 11.96
CA ALA A 38 9.29 12.78 11.92
C ALA A 38 8.81 14.03 11.16
N LYS A 39 7.76 13.95 10.36
CA LYS A 39 7.15 15.06 9.66
C LYS A 39 6.14 15.69 10.60
N LYS A 40 6.47 16.85 11.26
CA LYS A 40 5.62 17.75 12.10
C LYS A 40 4.10 17.44 12.06
N ALA A 41 3.69 16.26 12.51
CA ALA A 41 2.31 15.85 12.55
C ALA A 41 1.66 16.43 13.83
N ASN A 42 0.47 16.98 13.73
CA ASN A 42 -0.36 17.35 14.88
C ASN A 42 -0.61 16.12 15.76
N HIS A 43 -0.89 16.32 17.08
CA HIS A 43 -1.16 15.23 18.02
C HIS A 43 -2.16 14.19 17.52
N ALA A 44 -3.19 14.61 16.78
CA ALA A 44 -4.20 13.72 16.19
C ALA A 44 -3.62 12.82 15.06
N GLU A 45 -2.69 13.33 14.26
CA GLU A 45 -2.03 12.56 13.21
C GLU A 45 -1.04 11.55 13.80
N GLN A 46 -0.31 11.94 14.85
CA GLN A 46 0.59 11.03 15.57
C GLN A 46 -0.17 9.85 16.16
N GLN A 47 -1.34 10.09 16.79
CA GLN A 47 -2.19 9.01 17.31
C GLN A 47 -2.67 8.06 16.21
N LYS A 48 -3.06 8.57 15.03
CA LYS A 48 -3.44 7.74 13.89
C LYS A 48 -2.29 6.85 13.43
N ILE A 49 -1.09 7.42 13.26
CA ILE A 49 0.10 6.70 12.84
C ILE A 49 0.46 5.60 13.84
N GLN A 50 0.45 5.90 15.13
CA GLN A 50 0.72 4.91 16.18
C GLN A 50 -0.30 3.76 16.18
N THR A 51 -1.59 4.08 16.02
CA THR A 51 -2.65 3.07 15.94
C THR A 51 -2.46 2.16 14.74
N ILE A 52 -2.23 2.72 13.55
CA ILE A 52 -2.02 1.95 12.31
C ILE A 52 -0.75 1.09 12.43
N SER A 53 0.33 1.63 12.96
CA SER A 53 1.59 0.90 13.21
C SER A 53 1.38 -0.27 14.18
N GLY A 54 0.63 -0.06 15.26
CA GLY A 54 0.27 -1.10 16.21
C GLY A 54 -0.56 -2.21 15.58
N MET A 55 -1.56 -1.86 14.78
CA MET A 55 -2.39 -2.83 14.05
C MET A 55 -1.55 -3.64 13.05
N ALA A 56 -0.73 -2.98 12.23
CA ALA A 56 0.13 -3.64 11.26
C ALA A 56 1.12 -4.61 11.94
N SER A 57 1.72 -4.20 13.07
CA SER A 57 2.61 -5.06 13.87
C SER A 57 1.87 -6.27 14.45
N SER A 58 0.62 -6.10 14.88
CA SER A 58 -0.20 -7.18 15.42
C SER A 58 -0.59 -8.20 14.34
N ILE A 59 -1.00 -7.73 13.17
CA ILE A 59 -1.30 -8.59 12.00
C ILE A 59 -0.07 -9.41 11.63
N LEU A 60 1.12 -8.77 11.57
CA LEU A 60 2.37 -9.46 11.27
C LEU A 60 2.69 -10.54 12.31
N LYS A 61 2.54 -10.25 13.61
CA LYS A 61 2.75 -11.23 14.69
C LYS A 61 1.83 -12.44 14.55
N TYR A 62 0.54 -12.22 14.30
CA TYR A 62 -0.40 -13.33 14.16
C TYR A 62 -0.15 -14.15 12.89
N ALA A 63 0.18 -13.53 11.77
CA ALA A 63 0.57 -14.25 10.55
C ALA A 63 1.80 -15.13 10.81
N MET A 64 2.82 -14.62 11.51
CA MET A 64 3.99 -15.38 11.87
C MET A 64 3.69 -16.50 12.84
N LEU A 65 2.82 -16.26 13.83
CA LEU A 65 2.39 -17.32 14.77
C LEU A 65 1.74 -18.48 14.03
N ILE A 66 0.86 -18.19 13.07
CA ILE A 66 0.21 -19.20 12.22
C ILE A 66 1.27 -20.01 11.45
N LEU A 67 2.24 -19.34 10.82
CA LEU A 67 3.32 -20.03 10.10
C LEU A 67 4.15 -20.94 11.01
N VAL A 68 4.52 -20.49 12.21
CA VAL A 68 5.25 -21.31 13.18
C VAL A 68 4.42 -22.53 13.60
N ILE A 69 3.13 -22.35 13.89
CA ILE A 69 2.23 -23.46 14.23
C ILE A 69 2.18 -24.49 13.10
N LEU A 70 2.04 -24.07 11.84
CA LEU A 70 2.02 -24.97 10.69
C LEU A 70 3.34 -25.75 10.57
N VAL A 71 4.48 -25.12 10.75
CA VAL A 71 5.79 -25.77 10.72
C VAL A 71 5.90 -26.82 11.83
N VAL A 72 5.47 -26.49 13.04
CA VAL A 72 5.50 -27.43 14.19
C VAL A 72 4.57 -28.62 13.92
N LEU A 73 3.33 -28.39 13.47
CA LEU A 73 2.37 -29.45 13.16
C LEU A 73 2.90 -30.40 12.07
N ALA A 74 3.47 -29.83 10.99
CA ALA A 74 4.07 -30.62 9.91
C ALA A 74 5.19 -31.55 10.44
N ASN A 75 6.02 -31.07 11.38
CA ASN A 75 7.08 -31.87 11.97
C ASN A 75 6.58 -32.94 12.93
N LEU A 76 5.43 -32.72 13.56
CA LEU A 76 4.76 -33.73 14.37
C LEU A 76 4.08 -34.83 13.50
N GLY A 77 4.17 -34.71 12.16
CA GLY A 77 3.60 -35.67 11.22
C GLY A 77 2.13 -35.40 10.87
N VAL A 78 1.60 -34.25 11.29
CA VAL A 78 0.25 -33.81 10.91
C VAL A 78 0.24 -33.38 9.44
N ASN A 79 -0.73 -33.83 8.67
CA ASN A 79 -0.89 -33.35 7.29
C ASN A 79 -1.47 -31.91 7.28
N VAL A 80 -0.59 -30.93 7.07
CA VAL A 80 -0.98 -29.50 7.03
C VAL A 80 -1.46 -29.04 5.65
N THR A 81 -1.48 -29.92 4.65
CA THR A 81 -1.85 -29.56 3.27
C THR A 81 -3.24 -28.94 3.18
N SER A 82 -4.21 -29.53 3.87
CA SER A 82 -5.60 -29.00 3.89
C SER A 82 -5.69 -27.67 4.63
N LEU A 83 -4.88 -27.45 5.66
CA LEU A 83 -4.82 -26.17 6.38
C LEU A 83 -4.23 -25.08 5.48
N ILE A 84 -3.12 -25.39 4.78
CA ILE A 84 -2.51 -24.48 3.82
C ILE A 84 -3.46 -24.16 2.67
N ALA A 85 -4.17 -25.16 2.13
CA ALA A 85 -5.17 -24.95 1.09
C ALA A 85 -6.30 -24.02 1.57
N GLY A 86 -6.82 -24.23 2.78
CA GLY A 86 -7.84 -23.36 3.39
C GLY A 86 -7.35 -21.91 3.58
N LEU A 87 -6.11 -21.73 4.08
CA LEU A 87 -5.49 -20.41 4.20
C LEU A 87 -5.27 -19.76 2.83
N GLY A 88 -4.96 -20.54 1.79
CA GLY A 88 -4.84 -20.05 0.41
C GLY A 88 -6.15 -19.50 -0.12
N ILE A 89 -7.25 -20.21 0.10
CA ILE A 89 -8.59 -19.73 -0.26
C ILE A 89 -8.94 -18.45 0.49
N LEU A 90 -8.72 -18.42 1.80
CA LEU A 90 -8.95 -17.21 2.62
C LEU A 90 -8.13 -16.02 2.11
N THR A 91 -6.85 -16.23 1.78
CA THR A 91 -5.97 -15.20 1.24
C THR A 91 -6.47 -14.71 -0.12
N ALA A 92 -6.97 -15.59 -0.99
CA ALA A 92 -7.55 -15.21 -2.27
C ALA A 92 -8.79 -14.33 -2.09
N VAL A 93 -9.69 -14.69 -1.18
CA VAL A 93 -10.90 -13.89 -0.86
C VAL A 93 -10.51 -12.51 -0.32
N LEU A 94 -9.55 -12.45 0.60
CA LEU A 94 -9.02 -11.17 1.11
C LEU A 94 -8.36 -10.35 0.00
N GLY A 95 -7.59 -10.99 -0.89
CA GLY A 95 -6.97 -10.33 -2.05
C GLY A 95 -8.02 -9.68 -2.97
N LEU A 96 -9.12 -10.38 -3.24
CA LEU A 96 -10.23 -9.82 -4.01
C LEU A 96 -10.90 -8.65 -3.27
N ALA A 97 -11.06 -8.73 -1.96
CA ALA A 97 -11.64 -7.65 -1.15
C ALA A 97 -10.76 -6.38 -1.17
N PHE A 98 -9.44 -6.53 -1.23
CA PHE A 98 -8.48 -5.42 -1.28
C PHE A 98 -8.08 -5.00 -2.71
N GLN A 99 -8.60 -5.67 -3.75
CA GLN A 99 -8.22 -5.45 -5.14
C GLN A 99 -8.29 -3.98 -5.57
N ASP A 100 -9.38 -3.31 -5.22
CA ASP A 100 -9.59 -1.92 -5.61
C ASP A 100 -8.61 -0.96 -4.91
N MET A 101 -8.29 -1.22 -3.65
CA MET A 101 -7.27 -0.45 -2.94
C MET A 101 -5.89 -0.60 -3.58
N LEU A 102 -5.53 -1.81 -4.01
CA LEU A 102 -4.27 -2.06 -4.71
C LEU A 102 -4.22 -1.36 -6.07
N LYS A 103 -5.33 -1.35 -6.82
CA LYS A 103 -5.43 -0.60 -8.08
C LYS A 103 -5.21 0.90 -7.87
N ASP A 104 -5.84 1.49 -6.83
CA ASP A 104 -5.65 2.90 -6.48
C ASP A 104 -4.17 3.22 -6.19
N MET A 105 -3.50 2.35 -5.40
CA MET A 105 -2.10 2.54 -5.05
C MET A 105 -1.18 2.46 -6.27
N ILE A 106 -1.39 1.47 -7.14
CA ILE A 106 -0.62 1.32 -8.39
C ILE A 106 -0.84 2.53 -9.30
N ALA A 107 -2.08 2.97 -9.48
CA ALA A 107 -2.40 4.15 -10.28
C ALA A 107 -1.75 5.42 -9.70
N GLY A 108 -1.80 5.63 -8.38
CA GLY A 108 -1.15 6.77 -7.73
C GLY A 108 0.37 6.79 -7.92
N ILE A 109 1.01 5.63 -7.79
CA ILE A 109 2.45 5.48 -8.06
C ILE A 109 2.76 5.76 -9.54
N SER A 110 1.94 5.24 -10.47
CA SER A 110 2.11 5.45 -11.92
C SER A 110 2.01 6.94 -12.28
N ILE A 111 1.01 7.65 -11.75
CA ILE A 111 0.84 9.11 -11.94
C ILE A 111 2.12 9.86 -11.56
N LEU A 112 2.72 9.51 -10.41
CA LEU A 112 3.92 10.17 -9.91
C LEU A 112 5.17 9.81 -10.72
N ILE A 113 5.36 8.53 -11.07
CA ILE A 113 6.55 8.06 -11.83
C ILE A 113 6.51 8.60 -13.25
N GLU A 114 5.34 8.57 -13.91
CA GLU A 114 5.17 9.05 -15.28
C GLU A 114 5.10 10.58 -15.37
N GLY A 115 4.96 11.26 -14.21
CA GLY A 115 4.81 12.71 -14.15
C GLY A 115 3.62 13.19 -14.96
N GLN A 116 2.48 12.48 -14.88
CA GLN A 116 1.27 12.85 -15.62
C GLN A 116 0.79 14.23 -15.22
N PHE A 117 0.77 14.50 -13.92
CA PHE A 117 0.54 15.81 -13.30
C PHE A 117 1.16 15.84 -11.89
N GLY A 118 1.31 17.04 -11.34
CA GLY A 118 1.83 17.28 -10.00
C GLY A 118 0.99 18.27 -9.21
N ILE A 119 1.32 18.45 -7.95
CA ILE A 119 0.69 19.47 -7.09
C ILE A 119 0.94 20.86 -7.69
N GLY A 120 -0.13 21.64 -7.87
CA GLY A 120 -0.11 22.96 -8.49
C GLY A 120 -0.49 22.96 -9.97
N ASP A 121 -0.53 21.81 -10.64
CA ASP A 121 -0.98 21.74 -12.04
C ASP A 121 -2.48 22.00 -12.15
N ILE A 122 -2.86 22.64 -13.24
CA ILE A 122 -4.27 22.80 -13.62
C ILE A 122 -4.65 21.64 -14.51
N VAL A 123 -5.59 20.82 -14.03
CA VAL A 123 -6.06 19.62 -14.74
C VAL A 123 -7.58 19.62 -14.86
N GLU A 124 -8.09 18.88 -15.86
CA GLU A 124 -9.50 18.56 -15.97
C GLU A 124 -9.67 17.05 -16.00
N ILE A 125 -10.45 16.53 -15.04
CA ILE A 125 -10.75 15.10 -14.86
C ILE A 125 -12.26 14.95 -14.76
N ASP A 126 -12.88 14.15 -15.63
CA ASP A 126 -14.33 13.95 -15.72
C ASP A 126 -15.11 15.27 -15.78
N GLY A 127 -14.67 16.22 -16.60
CA GLY A 127 -15.32 17.52 -16.77
C GLY A 127 -15.16 18.48 -15.58
N PHE A 128 -14.42 18.09 -14.54
CA PHE A 128 -14.10 18.96 -13.40
C PHE A 128 -12.70 19.54 -13.57
N LYS A 129 -12.63 20.85 -13.84
CA LYS A 129 -11.38 21.59 -14.01
C LYS A 129 -10.98 22.24 -12.69
N GLY A 130 -9.72 22.04 -12.29
CA GLY A 130 -9.18 22.61 -11.05
C GLY A 130 -7.68 22.47 -10.92
N THR A 131 -7.13 23.04 -9.84
CA THR A 131 -5.73 22.90 -9.47
C THR A 131 -5.54 21.67 -8.58
N VAL A 132 -4.55 20.84 -8.87
CA VAL A 132 -4.18 19.71 -8.03
C VAL A 132 -3.62 20.23 -6.71
N ILE A 133 -4.28 19.88 -5.60
CA ILE A 133 -3.86 20.30 -4.26
C ILE A 133 -3.18 19.18 -3.49
N ASP A 134 -3.49 17.92 -3.80
CA ASP A 134 -2.81 16.75 -3.23
C ASP A 134 -2.82 15.56 -4.20
N VAL A 135 -1.75 14.78 -4.17
CA VAL A 135 -1.62 13.51 -4.89
C VAL A 135 -1.19 12.45 -3.88
N GLY A 136 -2.18 11.77 -3.34
CA GLY A 136 -2.01 10.70 -2.37
C GLY A 136 -1.82 9.34 -3.02
N LEU A 137 -1.52 8.33 -2.19
CA LEU A 137 -1.35 6.96 -2.65
C LEU A 137 -2.66 6.35 -3.20
N LYS A 138 -3.81 6.75 -2.66
CA LYS A 138 -5.13 6.23 -3.02
C LYS A 138 -5.99 7.22 -3.80
N THR A 139 -5.87 8.52 -3.51
CA THR A 139 -6.74 9.57 -4.03
C THR A 139 -5.92 10.77 -4.47
N THR A 140 -6.43 11.46 -5.48
CA THR A 140 -5.99 12.78 -5.93
C THR A 140 -7.07 13.80 -5.58
N GLU A 141 -6.67 14.97 -5.08
CA GLU A 141 -7.57 16.07 -4.75
C GLU A 141 -7.34 17.25 -5.69
N ILE A 142 -8.41 17.73 -6.32
CA ILE A 142 -8.39 18.89 -7.21
C ILE A 142 -9.39 19.94 -6.70
N LYS A 143 -8.99 21.21 -6.76
CA LYS A 143 -9.77 22.34 -6.26
C LYS A 143 -10.08 23.32 -7.40
N ASN A 144 -11.35 23.65 -7.58
CA ASN A 144 -11.78 24.62 -8.59
C ASN A 144 -11.74 26.07 -8.08
N SER A 145 -12.05 27.03 -8.97
CA SER A 145 -12.14 28.46 -8.65
C SER A 145 -13.24 28.83 -7.63
N HIS A 146 -14.23 27.96 -7.44
CA HIS A 146 -15.31 28.13 -6.46
C HIS A 146 -14.97 27.53 -5.10
N ASN A 147 -13.70 27.18 -4.85
CA ASN A 147 -13.23 26.51 -3.62
C ASN A 147 -13.83 25.11 -3.38
N GLN A 148 -14.45 24.49 -4.37
CA GLN A 148 -14.93 23.12 -4.28
C GLN A 148 -13.75 22.16 -4.50
N VAL A 149 -13.66 21.12 -3.66
CA VAL A 149 -12.62 20.09 -3.77
C VAL A 149 -13.28 18.80 -4.27
N LYS A 150 -12.79 18.28 -5.39
CA LYS A 150 -13.14 16.94 -5.88
C LYS A 150 -12.05 15.98 -5.45
N ILE A 151 -12.43 14.92 -4.72
CA ILE A 151 -11.56 13.82 -4.31
C ILE A 151 -11.84 12.64 -5.23
N ILE A 152 -10.83 12.18 -5.94
CA ILE A 152 -10.96 11.13 -6.97
C ILE A 152 -10.06 9.96 -6.56
N ALA A 153 -10.60 8.73 -6.57
CA ALA A 153 -9.78 7.53 -6.43
C ALA A 153 -8.84 7.43 -7.66
N ASN A 154 -7.55 7.20 -7.43
CA ASN A 154 -6.56 7.24 -8.50
C ASN A 154 -6.87 6.27 -9.65
N ARG A 155 -7.46 5.11 -9.37
CA ARG A 155 -7.89 4.12 -10.37
C ARG A 155 -8.97 4.62 -11.31
N ASN A 156 -9.71 5.67 -10.93
CA ASN A 156 -10.81 6.23 -11.72
C ASN A 156 -10.33 7.40 -12.60
N ILE A 157 -9.04 7.69 -12.63
CA ILE A 157 -8.44 8.70 -13.51
C ILE A 157 -8.05 8.01 -14.82
N ASP A 158 -9.06 7.75 -15.69
CA ASP A 158 -8.84 7.06 -16.97
C ASP A 158 -8.33 8.01 -18.05
N GLY A 159 -8.62 9.31 -17.93
CA GLY A 159 -8.16 10.35 -18.85
C GLY A 159 -8.18 11.70 -18.17
N LEU A 160 -7.20 12.52 -18.52
CA LEU A 160 -7.09 13.88 -18.00
C LEU A 160 -6.57 14.84 -19.08
N ILE A 161 -6.92 16.11 -18.95
CA ILE A 161 -6.30 17.19 -19.71
C ILE A 161 -5.43 17.98 -18.72
N ASN A 162 -4.13 18.05 -18.99
CA ASN A 162 -3.20 18.86 -18.20
C ASN A 162 -2.92 20.17 -18.94
N PHE A 163 -3.37 21.31 -18.38
CA PHE A 163 -3.19 22.63 -18.95
C PHE A 163 -1.85 23.29 -18.58
N SER A 164 -1.13 22.72 -17.62
CA SER A 164 0.13 23.28 -17.11
C SER A 164 1.37 22.65 -17.73
N LYS A 165 1.28 21.44 -18.26
CA LYS A 165 2.44 20.65 -18.75
C LYS A 165 3.07 21.24 -20.01
N PHE A 166 2.27 21.92 -20.83
CA PHE A 166 2.74 22.67 -22.00
C PHE A 166 2.06 24.04 -22.01
N PRO A 167 2.71 25.11 -21.49
CA PRO A 167 2.16 26.45 -21.56
C PRO A 167 1.90 26.79 -23.02
N GLN A 168 0.65 27.17 -23.33
CA GLN A 168 0.31 27.58 -24.69
C GLN A 168 1.19 28.76 -25.10
N SER A 169 1.92 28.61 -26.19
CA SER A 169 2.54 29.76 -26.85
C SER A 169 1.47 30.80 -27.12
N PRO A 170 1.68 32.08 -26.81
CA PRO A 170 0.70 33.10 -27.12
C PRO A 170 0.42 33.04 -28.64
N THR A 171 -0.78 32.59 -28.99
CA THR A 171 -1.24 32.60 -30.36
C THR A 171 -1.29 34.05 -30.84
N ASN A 172 -0.32 34.41 -31.66
CA ASN A 172 -0.22 35.69 -32.32
C ASN A 172 -1.36 35.77 -33.33
N HIS A 173 -2.56 36.15 -32.89
CA HIS A 173 -3.63 36.55 -33.77
C HIS A 173 -3.26 37.93 -34.38
N LYS A 174 -2.30 37.94 -35.32
CA LYS A 174 -2.24 38.98 -36.32
C LYS A 174 -3.29 38.63 -37.38
N GLN A 175 -4.50 39.15 -37.18
CA GLN A 175 -5.46 39.28 -38.28
C GLN A 175 -4.96 40.39 -39.17
N SER A 176 -4.63 40.05 -40.39
CA SER A 176 -4.56 40.94 -41.54
C SER A 176 -5.95 41.11 -42.17
#